data_d66224eb44c16028c593c3db3d85cdc2
#
_entry.id   d66224eb44c16028c593c3db3d85cdc2
#
_cell.length_a   1.000
_cell.length_b   1.000
_cell.length_c   1.000
_cell.angle_alpha   90.00
_cell.angle_beta   90.00
_cell.angle_gamma   90.00
#
_symmetry.space_group_name_H-M   'P 1'
#
loop_
_entity.id
_entity.type
_entity.pdbx_description
1 polymer ?
#
loop_
_entity_poly.entity_id
_entity_poly.type
_entity_poly.pdbx_seq_one_letter_code
_entity_poly.pdbx_strand_id
1 'polypeptide(L)'
;MVDWELRYQSGDTPWEKGSASPALIELLEKFRDWGLGPVLVPGCGLGHDVRVLASLGISVVGVDLAPSALDRAREFQHVGAESYELGNFFDPKWQVDRQFSAIWEHTCFCAIDPSDRARYVAAAAGCLM
;
A
#
# COMPACT_ATOMS: atom_id res chain seq x y z
N MET A 1 -2.27 -14.90 -14.08
CA MET A 1 -2.37 -13.67 -13.27
C MET A 1 -3.54 -13.80 -12.31
N VAL A 2 -3.35 -13.37 -11.08
CA VAL A 2 -4.40 -13.41 -10.06
C VAL A 2 -5.38 -12.25 -10.30
N ASP A 3 -6.68 -12.56 -10.27
CA ASP A 3 -7.72 -11.54 -10.31
C ASP A 3 -8.04 -11.11 -8.87
N TRP A 4 -7.36 -10.07 -8.40
CA TRP A 4 -7.48 -9.57 -7.04
C TRP A 4 -8.86 -9.02 -6.74
N GLU A 5 -9.49 -8.36 -7.73
CA GLU A 5 -10.84 -7.83 -7.56
C GLU A 5 -11.84 -8.96 -7.31
N LEU A 6 -11.76 -10.05 -8.08
CA LEU A 6 -12.63 -11.20 -7.88
C LEU A 6 -12.43 -11.81 -6.49
N ARG A 7 -11.20 -11.89 -6.01
CA ARG A 7 -10.92 -12.41 -4.67
C ARG A 7 -11.55 -11.56 -3.59
N TYR A 8 -11.49 -10.23 -3.71
CA TYR A 8 -12.17 -9.34 -2.77
C TYR A 8 -13.69 -9.48 -2.85
N GLN A 9 -14.25 -9.58 -4.06
CA GLN A 9 -15.69 -9.76 -4.22
C GLN A 9 -16.19 -11.07 -3.64
N SER A 10 -15.40 -12.16 -3.76
CA SER A 10 -15.78 -13.48 -3.26
C SER A 10 -15.45 -13.71 -1.79
N GLY A 11 -14.75 -12.77 -1.14
CA GLY A 11 -14.31 -12.91 0.25
C GLY A 11 -13.11 -13.84 0.43
N ASP A 12 -12.43 -14.22 -0.65
CA ASP A 12 -11.25 -15.08 -0.60
C ASP A 12 -9.99 -14.22 -0.37
N THR A 13 -9.84 -13.72 0.84
CA THR A 13 -8.75 -12.80 1.22
C THR A 13 -8.02 -13.29 2.48
N PRO A 14 -7.30 -14.44 2.40
CA PRO A 14 -6.65 -15.03 3.58
C PRO A 14 -5.54 -14.16 4.17
N TRP A 15 -5.00 -13.21 3.40
CA TRP A 15 -4.02 -12.24 3.89
C TRP A 15 -4.63 -11.16 4.79
N GLU A 16 -5.95 -10.96 4.74
CA GLU A 16 -6.64 -9.95 5.54
C GLU A 16 -6.81 -10.45 6.97
N LYS A 17 -6.22 -9.75 7.93
CA LYS A 17 -6.18 -10.15 9.33
C LYS A 17 -7.00 -9.24 10.25
N GLY A 18 -7.69 -8.24 9.69
CA GLY A 18 -8.53 -7.31 10.45
C GLY A 18 -7.75 -6.25 11.22
N SER A 19 -6.44 -6.17 11.06
CA SER A 19 -5.58 -5.21 11.76
C SER A 19 -4.30 -4.98 10.97
N ALA A 20 -3.52 -3.97 11.39
CA ALA A 20 -2.23 -3.66 10.79
C ALA A 20 -1.26 -4.83 10.93
N SER A 21 -0.28 -4.91 10.01
CA SER A 21 0.71 -5.98 10.05
C SER A 21 1.58 -5.87 11.31
N PRO A 22 1.81 -6.99 12.02
CA PRO A 22 2.68 -6.98 13.20
C PRO A 22 4.08 -6.48 12.89
N ALA A 23 4.59 -6.73 11.68
CA ALA A 23 5.91 -6.26 11.26
C ALA A 23 5.99 -4.73 11.26
N LEU A 24 4.94 -4.04 10.81
CA LEU A 24 4.91 -2.58 10.84
C LEU A 24 4.88 -2.06 12.28
N ILE A 25 4.03 -2.63 13.12
CA ILE A 25 3.93 -2.22 14.52
C ILE A 25 5.27 -2.38 15.24
N GLU A 26 5.94 -3.51 15.03
CA GLU A 26 7.26 -3.76 15.61
C GLU A 26 8.30 -2.77 15.10
N LEU A 27 8.31 -2.48 13.79
CA LEU A 27 9.25 -1.53 13.20
C LEU A 27 9.04 -0.13 13.79
N LEU A 28 7.79 0.32 13.98
CA LEU A 28 7.47 1.64 14.49
C LEU A 28 7.90 1.84 15.94
N GLU A 29 8.13 0.79 16.70
CA GLU A 29 8.70 0.88 18.05
C GLU A 29 10.16 1.35 18.00
N LYS A 30 10.86 1.09 16.90
CA LYS A 30 12.30 1.35 16.75
C LYS A 30 12.62 2.45 15.76
N PHE A 31 11.75 2.69 14.76
CA PHE A 31 12.04 3.59 13.66
C PHE A 31 10.78 4.36 13.28
N ARG A 32 10.85 5.70 13.40
CA ARG A 32 9.70 6.57 13.08
C ARG A 32 10.05 7.69 12.10
N ASP A 33 11.27 7.73 11.60
CA ASP A 33 11.67 8.73 10.63
C ASP A 33 11.36 8.27 9.21
N TRP A 34 10.15 8.57 8.77
CA TRP A 34 9.66 8.22 7.44
C TRP A 34 9.80 9.37 6.44
N GLY A 35 10.50 10.44 6.84
CA GLY A 35 10.62 11.67 6.04
C GLY A 35 9.35 12.51 6.12
N LEU A 36 9.26 13.47 5.22
CA LEU A 36 8.11 14.39 5.18
C LEU A 36 6.91 13.82 4.41
N GLY A 37 7.08 12.61 3.86
CA GLY A 37 6.05 12.00 3.04
C GLY A 37 5.87 12.67 1.68
N PRO A 38 4.90 12.18 0.89
CA PRO A 38 4.06 11.06 1.28
C PRO A 38 4.81 9.73 1.33
N VAL A 39 4.34 8.83 2.16
CA VAL A 39 4.76 7.42 2.17
C VAL A 39 3.81 6.64 1.28
N LEU A 40 4.36 5.76 0.45
CA LEU A 40 3.56 4.91 -0.43
C LEU A 40 3.39 3.52 0.19
N VAL A 41 2.17 3.01 0.14
CA VAL A 41 1.85 1.64 0.55
C VAL A 41 1.23 0.91 -0.66
N PRO A 42 2.04 0.22 -1.47
CA PRO A 42 1.50 -0.54 -2.61
C PRO A 42 0.82 -1.81 -2.14
N GLY A 43 -0.24 -2.21 -2.83
CA GLY A 43 -1.04 -3.36 -2.44
C GLY A 43 -1.69 -3.15 -1.08
N CYS A 44 -2.23 -1.97 -0.82
CA CYS A 44 -2.67 -1.56 0.52
C CYS A 44 -3.89 -2.32 1.06
N GLY A 45 -4.64 -3.01 0.22
CA GLY A 45 -5.82 -3.75 0.63
C GLY A 45 -6.83 -2.86 1.36
N LEU A 46 -7.25 -3.28 2.55
CA LEU A 46 -8.21 -2.54 3.37
C LEU A 46 -7.58 -1.35 4.13
N GLY A 47 -6.29 -1.10 3.95
CA GLY A 47 -5.63 0.11 4.44
C GLY A 47 -5.28 0.13 5.91
N HIS A 48 -5.19 -1.02 6.59
CA HIS A 48 -4.84 -1.05 8.01
C HIS A 48 -3.47 -0.43 8.27
N ASP A 49 -2.46 -0.76 7.45
CA ASP A 49 -1.11 -0.20 7.59
C ASP A 49 -1.09 1.29 7.23
N VAL A 50 -1.86 1.67 6.20
CA VAL A 50 -2.00 3.07 5.80
C VAL A 50 -2.50 3.92 6.97
N ARG A 51 -3.54 3.45 7.65
CA ARG A 51 -4.13 4.20 8.78
C ARG A 51 -3.20 4.26 9.99
N VAL A 52 -2.42 3.22 10.25
CA VAL A 52 -1.43 3.25 11.33
C VAL A 52 -0.39 4.33 11.06
N LEU A 53 0.16 4.38 9.85
CA LEU A 53 1.12 5.42 9.48
C LEU A 53 0.51 6.82 9.57
N ALA A 54 -0.72 6.97 9.06
CA ALA A 54 -1.42 8.26 9.12
C ALA A 54 -1.68 8.71 10.56
N SER A 55 -1.92 7.77 11.48
CA SER A 55 -2.14 8.09 12.88
C SER A 55 -0.91 8.71 13.56
N LEU A 56 0.27 8.57 12.94
CA LEU A 56 1.50 9.19 13.43
C LEU A 56 1.75 10.57 12.80
N GLY A 57 0.80 11.11 12.06
CA GLY A 57 0.94 12.40 11.39
C GLY A 57 1.66 12.32 10.04
N ILE A 58 1.83 11.13 9.49
CA ILE A 58 2.51 10.92 8.21
C ILE A 58 1.49 11.01 7.07
N SER A 59 1.84 11.73 5.99
CA SER A 59 1.05 11.71 4.76
C SER A 59 1.29 10.37 4.05
N VAL A 60 0.22 9.64 3.72
CA VAL A 60 0.30 8.28 3.19
C VAL A 60 -0.63 8.13 1.99
N VAL A 61 -0.12 7.46 0.96
CA VAL A 61 -0.92 7.06 -0.20
C VAL A 61 -0.93 5.54 -0.27
N GLY A 62 -2.12 4.95 -0.18
CA GLY A 62 -2.32 3.53 -0.45
C GLY A 62 -2.75 3.33 -1.89
N VAL A 63 -2.18 2.36 -2.58
CA VAL A 63 -2.57 2.02 -3.95
C VAL A 63 -2.89 0.54 -4.04
N ASP A 64 -3.95 0.21 -4.76
CA ASP A 64 -4.34 -1.18 -4.99
C ASP A 64 -5.01 -1.33 -6.35
N LEU A 65 -4.94 -2.53 -6.90
CA LEU A 65 -5.58 -2.87 -8.17
C LEU A 65 -7.07 -3.19 -8.01
N ALA A 66 -7.52 -3.51 -6.81
CA ALA A 66 -8.86 -3.99 -6.54
C ALA A 66 -9.78 -2.87 -6.06
N PRO A 67 -10.76 -2.42 -6.87
CA PRO A 67 -11.71 -1.39 -6.43
C PRO A 67 -12.44 -1.74 -5.14
N SER A 68 -12.82 -3.02 -4.97
CA SER A 68 -13.52 -3.46 -3.76
C SER A 68 -12.69 -3.33 -2.50
N ALA A 69 -11.36 -3.53 -2.59
CA ALA A 69 -10.46 -3.32 -1.46
C ALA A 69 -10.46 -1.85 -1.03
N LEU A 70 -10.36 -0.95 -2.00
CA LEU A 70 -10.33 0.49 -1.75
C LEU A 70 -11.66 1.00 -1.21
N ASP A 71 -12.77 0.48 -1.72
CA ASP A 71 -14.09 0.82 -1.20
C ASP A 71 -14.20 0.46 0.28
N ARG A 72 -13.73 -0.73 0.66
CA ARG A 72 -13.72 -1.16 2.06
C ARG A 72 -12.75 -0.32 2.90
N ALA A 73 -11.59 0.03 2.34
CA ALA A 73 -10.63 0.90 3.05
C ALA A 73 -11.27 2.25 3.39
N ARG A 74 -12.03 2.81 2.44
CA ARG A 74 -12.70 4.10 2.63
C ARG A 74 -13.88 4.05 3.58
N GLU A 75 -14.39 2.88 3.92
CA GLU A 75 -15.46 2.72 4.92
C GLU A 75 -14.95 2.95 6.35
N PHE A 76 -13.66 2.79 6.59
CA PHE A 76 -13.09 3.08 7.90
C PHE A 76 -13.01 4.58 8.13
N GLN A 77 -13.10 4.98 9.40
CA GLN A 77 -12.98 6.38 9.77
C GLN A 77 -11.63 6.94 9.33
N HIS A 78 -11.65 8.11 8.71
CA HIS A 78 -10.46 8.82 8.31
C HIS A 78 -9.64 9.21 9.53
N VAL A 79 -8.32 9.00 9.50
CA VAL A 79 -7.45 9.13 10.65
C VAL A 79 -6.59 10.38 10.58
N GLY A 80 -6.08 10.72 9.41
CA GLY A 80 -5.16 11.83 9.23
C GLY A 80 -4.99 12.17 7.75
N ALA A 81 -3.74 12.23 7.28
CA ALA A 81 -3.43 12.58 5.90
C ALA A 81 -3.24 11.34 5.01
N GLU A 82 -4.17 10.40 5.09
CA GLU A 82 -4.19 9.24 4.22
C GLU A 82 -5.11 9.42 3.03
N SER A 83 -4.73 8.80 1.92
CA SER A 83 -5.57 8.70 0.72
C SER A 83 -5.39 7.33 0.08
N TYR A 84 -6.36 6.93 -0.74
CA TYR A 84 -6.35 5.65 -1.44
C TYR A 84 -6.55 5.89 -2.92
N GLU A 85 -5.78 5.18 -3.75
CA GLU A 85 -5.87 5.29 -5.20
C GLU A 85 -5.98 3.93 -5.85
N LEU A 86 -6.84 3.84 -6.84
CA LEU A 86 -6.91 2.69 -7.72
C LEU A 86 -5.80 2.82 -8.76
N GLY A 87 -4.96 1.81 -8.87
CA GLY A 87 -3.90 1.86 -9.85
C GLY A 87 -2.96 0.69 -9.78
N ASN A 88 -2.12 0.60 -10.80
CA ASN A 88 -1.04 -0.36 -10.88
C ASN A 88 0.28 0.35 -10.54
N PHE A 89 0.85 0.02 -9.40
CA PHE A 89 2.06 0.65 -8.88
C PHE A 89 3.22 0.61 -9.88
N PHE A 90 3.37 -0.46 -10.65
CA PHE A 90 4.47 -0.54 -11.63
C PHE A 90 4.07 -0.14 -13.05
N ASP A 91 2.92 0.51 -13.23
CA ASP A 91 2.57 1.13 -14.51
C ASP A 91 3.29 2.48 -14.63
N PRO A 92 4.10 2.70 -15.68
CA PRO A 92 4.78 3.97 -15.88
C PRO A 92 3.84 5.18 -15.90
N LYS A 93 2.61 5.01 -16.36
CA LYS A 93 1.62 6.09 -16.38
C LYS A 93 1.20 6.51 -14.98
N TRP A 94 1.08 5.55 -14.07
CA TRP A 94 0.76 5.84 -12.67
C TRP A 94 1.92 6.52 -11.97
N GLN A 95 3.16 6.16 -12.33
CA GLN A 95 4.38 6.66 -11.67
C GLN A 95 4.76 8.08 -12.06
N VAL A 96 4.24 8.61 -13.17
CA VAL A 96 4.66 9.91 -13.71
C VAL A 96 4.52 11.01 -12.65
N ASP A 97 5.61 11.73 -12.42
CA ASP A 97 5.70 12.86 -11.49
C ASP A 97 5.38 12.52 -10.02
N ARG A 98 5.45 11.25 -9.66
CA ARG A 98 5.21 10.82 -8.28
C ARG A 98 6.53 10.58 -7.57
N GLN A 99 6.65 11.14 -6.37
CA GLN A 99 7.81 10.92 -5.51
C GLN A 99 7.35 10.72 -4.06
N PHE A 100 7.98 9.75 -3.41
CA PHE A 100 7.64 9.36 -2.05
C PHE A 100 8.91 9.38 -1.18
N SER A 101 8.77 9.74 0.08
CA SER A 101 9.90 9.73 1.02
C SER A 101 10.24 8.32 1.47
N ALA A 102 9.28 7.41 1.45
CA ALA A 102 9.47 6.00 1.82
C ALA A 102 8.38 5.15 1.18
N ILE A 103 8.65 3.85 1.08
CA ILE A 103 7.67 2.86 0.64
C ILE A 103 7.58 1.80 1.72
N TRP A 104 6.37 1.57 2.24
CA TRP A 104 6.08 0.44 3.11
C TRP A 104 5.37 -0.65 2.31
N GLU A 105 5.92 -1.85 2.30
CA GLU A 105 5.38 -2.97 1.56
C GLU A 105 5.33 -4.20 2.47
N HIS A 106 4.17 -4.87 2.48
CA HIS A 106 3.98 -6.11 3.22
C HIS A 106 3.09 -7.04 2.40
N THR A 107 3.64 -8.19 2.01
CA THR A 107 2.97 -9.24 1.22
C THR A 107 2.54 -8.86 -0.18
N CYS A 108 2.92 -7.69 -0.69
CA CYS A 108 2.64 -7.30 -2.07
C CYS A 108 3.64 -7.90 -3.05
N PHE A 109 4.92 -7.71 -2.81
CA PHE A 109 5.98 -8.21 -3.69
C PHE A 109 5.94 -9.74 -3.85
N CYS A 110 5.67 -10.47 -2.77
CA CYS A 110 5.60 -11.92 -2.82
C CYS A 110 4.33 -12.44 -3.53
N ALA A 111 3.31 -11.59 -3.66
CA ALA A 111 2.03 -11.97 -4.28
C ALA A 111 1.96 -11.69 -5.76
N ILE A 112 2.89 -10.88 -6.31
CA ILE A 112 2.91 -10.59 -7.74
C ILE A 112 3.54 -11.74 -8.52
N ASP A 113 3.25 -11.78 -9.83
CA ASP A 113 3.87 -12.74 -10.72
C ASP A 113 5.40 -12.55 -10.68
N PRO A 114 6.20 -13.63 -10.53
CA PRO A 114 7.66 -13.49 -10.53
C PRO A 114 8.21 -12.77 -11.75
N SER A 115 7.54 -12.84 -12.91
CA SER A 115 7.95 -12.11 -14.11
C SER A 115 7.83 -10.60 -13.96
N ASP A 116 7.04 -10.11 -13.01
CA ASP A 116 6.81 -8.69 -12.77
C ASP A 116 7.72 -8.12 -11.66
N ARG A 117 8.50 -8.94 -10.99
CA ARG A 117 9.32 -8.49 -9.85
C ARG A 117 10.37 -7.46 -10.23
N ALA A 118 10.99 -7.60 -11.40
CA ALA A 118 11.95 -6.61 -11.87
C ALA A 118 11.28 -5.24 -12.11
N ARG A 119 10.07 -5.24 -12.65
CA ARG A 119 9.28 -4.02 -12.85
C ARG A 119 8.90 -3.38 -11.52
N TYR A 120 8.54 -4.19 -10.54
CA TYR A 120 8.23 -3.72 -9.18
C TYR A 120 9.43 -2.99 -8.57
N VAL A 121 10.62 -3.60 -8.62
CA VAL A 121 11.83 -2.99 -8.08
C VAL A 121 12.18 -1.70 -8.81
N ALA A 122 12.06 -1.67 -10.14
CA ALA A 122 12.31 -0.46 -10.91
C ALA A 122 11.32 0.65 -10.56
N ALA A 123 10.04 0.30 -10.37
CA ALA A 123 9.02 1.26 -9.95
C ALA A 123 9.32 1.84 -8.57
N ALA A 124 9.69 1.00 -7.61
CA ALA A 124 10.05 1.45 -6.27
C ALA A 124 11.23 2.41 -6.31
N ALA A 125 12.29 2.06 -7.03
CA ALA A 125 13.46 2.92 -7.17
C ALA A 125 13.11 4.26 -7.83
N GLY A 126 12.24 4.24 -8.84
CA GLY A 126 11.85 5.45 -9.57
C GLY A 126 10.94 6.39 -8.78
N CYS A 127 10.19 5.89 -7.81
CA CYS A 127 9.27 6.68 -6.99
C CYS A 127 9.91 7.24 -5.72
N LEU A 128 11.06 6.72 -5.29
CA LEU A 128 11.74 7.21 -4.09
C LEU A 128 12.52 8.49 -4.39
N MET A 129 12.42 9.41 -3.46
CA MET A 129 13.18 10.67 -3.49
C MET A 129 14.69 10.43 -3.34
#